data_4fc81bb657639abf8aac2183e9dfd100
#
_entry.id   4fc81bb657639abf8aac2183e9dfd100
#
_cell.length_a   1.000
_cell.length_b   1.000
_cell.length_c   1.000
_cell.angle_alpha   90.00
_cell.angle_beta   90.00
_cell.angle_gamma   90.00
#
_symmetry.space_group_name_H-M   'P 1'
#
loop_
_entity.id
_entity.type
_entity.pdbx_description
1 polymer ?
#
loop_
_entity_poly.entity_id
_entity_poly.type
_entity_poly.pdbx_seq_one_letter_code
_entity_poly.pdbx_strand_id
1 'polypeptide(L)'
;MTPLHSQILTARDRNGQELRTIQKQLQKLPPGKLICSRNGTTVKWYQGDGHSKTYIPKANRTLAEQLALKKYLQQQEQILLQEQAAITASLKYSPAGSLSSDDPHLL
;
A
#
# COMPACT_ATOMS: atom_id res chain seq x y z
N MET A 1 22.85 -19.33 9.38
CA MET A 1 21.56 -18.78 8.99
C MET A 1 20.70 -19.85 8.40
N THR A 2 19.48 -19.92 8.83
CA THR A 2 18.57 -20.92 8.31
C THR A 2 17.98 -20.45 6.98
N PRO A 3 17.55 -21.37 6.13
CA PRO A 3 16.90 -20.97 4.88
C PRO A 3 15.69 -20.09 5.11
N LEU A 4 14.93 -20.35 6.17
CA LEU A 4 13.78 -19.54 6.46
C LEU A 4 14.16 -18.10 6.79
N HIS A 5 15.20 -17.94 7.60
CA HIS A 5 15.66 -16.60 7.96
C HIS A 5 16.15 -15.84 6.70
N SER A 6 16.84 -16.54 5.83
CA SER A 6 17.30 -15.97 4.58
C SER A 6 16.12 -15.54 3.69
N GLN A 7 15.07 -16.33 3.64
CA GLN A 7 13.88 -16.01 2.87
C GLN A 7 13.19 -14.77 3.44
N ILE A 8 13.16 -14.63 4.76
CA ILE A 8 12.54 -13.46 5.39
C ILE A 8 13.33 -12.20 5.05
N LEU A 9 14.65 -12.26 5.06
CA LEU A 9 15.47 -11.10 4.70
C LEU A 9 15.27 -10.72 3.23
N THR A 10 15.17 -11.70 2.36
CA THR A 10 14.91 -11.44 0.94
C THR A 10 13.54 -10.79 0.76
N ALA A 11 12.53 -11.28 1.50
CA ALA A 11 11.20 -10.69 1.44
C ALA A 11 11.20 -9.25 1.93
N ARG A 12 11.98 -8.95 2.97
CA ARG A 12 12.11 -7.60 3.48
C ARG A 12 12.69 -6.66 2.43
N ASP A 13 13.73 -7.09 1.75
CA ASP A 13 14.37 -6.26 0.74
C ASP A 13 13.43 -6.01 -0.44
N ARG A 14 12.72 -7.05 -0.88
CA ARG A 14 11.76 -6.91 -1.97
C ARG A 14 10.63 -5.98 -1.58
N ASN A 15 10.10 -6.15 -0.37
CA ASN A 15 9.02 -5.30 0.15
C ASN A 15 9.46 -3.83 0.15
N GLY A 16 10.67 -3.55 0.63
CA GLY A 16 11.18 -2.19 0.67
C GLY A 16 11.33 -1.57 -0.70
N GLN A 17 11.77 -2.35 -1.68
CA GLN A 17 11.93 -1.86 -3.05
C GLN A 17 10.56 -1.57 -3.69
N GLU A 18 9.62 -2.48 -3.52
CA GLU A 18 8.28 -2.28 -4.08
C GLU A 18 7.60 -1.08 -3.43
N LEU A 19 7.75 -0.93 -2.13
CA LEU A 19 7.16 0.18 -1.41
C LEU A 19 7.72 1.51 -1.90
N ARG A 20 9.02 1.61 -2.08
CA ARG A 20 9.63 2.83 -2.60
C ARG A 20 9.15 3.15 -4.02
N THR A 21 9.02 2.13 -4.86
CA THR A 21 8.54 2.31 -6.22
C THR A 21 7.11 2.86 -6.23
N ILE A 22 6.24 2.28 -5.41
CA ILE A 22 4.86 2.73 -5.31
C ILE A 22 4.78 4.15 -4.77
N GLN A 23 5.56 4.48 -3.76
CA GLN A 23 5.56 5.82 -3.19
C GLN A 23 6.01 6.87 -4.20
N LYS A 24 6.99 6.53 -5.03
CA LYS A 24 7.42 7.44 -6.09
C LYS A 24 6.33 7.65 -7.14
N GLN A 25 5.63 6.58 -7.49
CA GLN A 25 4.54 6.69 -8.45
C GLN A 25 3.40 7.54 -7.88
N LEU A 26 3.10 7.37 -6.60
CA LEU A 26 2.04 8.14 -5.96
C LEU A 26 2.34 9.64 -5.97
N GLN A 27 3.61 10.01 -5.83
CA GLN A 27 3.99 11.42 -5.84
C GLN A 27 3.75 12.10 -7.19
N LYS A 28 3.69 11.31 -8.26
CA LYS A 28 3.48 11.85 -9.60
C LYS A 28 2.01 11.94 -9.98
N LEU A 29 1.13 11.41 -9.16
CA LEU A 29 -0.29 11.39 -9.47
C LEU A 29 -1.00 12.63 -8.92
N PRO A 30 -2.12 13.02 -9.53
CA PRO A 30 -2.81 14.23 -9.09
C PRO A 30 -3.35 14.10 -7.67
N PRO A 31 -3.59 15.22 -7.01
CA PRO A 31 -4.11 15.19 -5.65
C PRO A 31 -5.57 14.77 -5.63
N GLY A 32 -6.04 14.40 -4.45
CA GLY A 32 -7.43 14.02 -4.28
C GLY A 32 -7.70 12.57 -4.59
N LYS A 33 -8.95 12.21 -4.65
CA LYS A 33 -9.35 10.85 -4.92
C LYS A 33 -10.53 10.83 -5.87
N LEU A 34 -10.71 9.70 -6.54
CA LEU A 34 -11.79 9.50 -7.47
C LEU A 34 -13.06 9.16 -6.71
N ILE A 35 -14.12 9.87 -7.01
CA ILE A 35 -15.44 9.59 -6.47
C ILE A 35 -16.33 9.25 -7.64
N CYS A 36 -16.97 8.10 -7.59
CA CYS A 36 -17.89 7.67 -8.63
C CYS A 36 -19.30 7.77 -8.08
N SER A 37 -20.17 8.43 -8.82
CA SER A 37 -21.56 8.58 -8.44
C SER A 37 -22.41 7.95 -9.55
N ARG A 38 -23.25 7.01 -9.17
CA ARG A 38 -24.13 6.37 -10.12
C ARG A 38 -25.54 6.93 -9.96
N ASN A 39 -26.11 7.33 -11.08
CA ASN A 39 -27.48 7.82 -11.10
C ASN A 39 -28.20 7.09 -12.22
N GLY A 40 -28.92 6.02 -11.88
CA GLY A 40 -29.53 5.18 -12.87
C GLY A 40 -28.46 4.39 -13.63
N THR A 41 -28.45 4.58 -14.95
CA THR A 41 -27.43 3.93 -15.78
C THR A 41 -26.23 4.85 -16.03
N THR A 42 -26.27 6.06 -15.51
CA THR A 42 -25.23 7.04 -15.75
C THR A 42 -24.24 7.04 -14.58
N VAL A 43 -22.96 7.05 -14.90
CA VAL A 43 -21.90 7.14 -13.89
C VAL A 43 -21.20 8.47 -14.11
N LYS A 44 -21.07 9.24 -13.05
CA LYS A 44 -20.34 10.50 -13.07
C LYS A 44 -19.12 10.41 -12.17
N TRP A 45 -18.03 11.03 -12.60
CA TRP A 45 -16.77 11.00 -11.86
C TRP A 45 -16.48 12.38 -11.28
N TYR A 46 -15.95 12.39 -10.06
CA TYR A 46 -15.56 13.61 -9.39
C TYR A 46 -14.19 13.44 -8.76
N GLN A 47 -13.48 14.54 -8.65
CA GLN A 47 -12.23 14.57 -7.89
C GLN A 47 -12.54 15.22 -6.56
N GLY A 48 -12.30 14.50 -5.46
CA GLY A 48 -12.60 14.98 -4.12
C GLY A 48 -11.36 15.26 -3.32
N ASP A 49 -11.43 16.28 -2.43
CA ASP A 49 -10.31 16.61 -1.57
C ASP A 49 -10.68 16.44 -0.08
N GLY A 50 -11.80 15.85 0.22
CA GLY A 50 -12.26 15.68 1.60
C GLY A 50 -13.25 16.74 2.04
N HIS A 51 -13.31 17.87 1.36
CA HIS A 51 -14.24 18.95 1.68
C HIS A 51 -15.21 19.20 0.56
N SER A 52 -14.75 19.13 -0.66
CA SER A 52 -15.59 19.38 -1.83
C SER A 52 -15.21 18.41 -2.92
N LYS A 53 -16.01 18.38 -3.96
CA LYS A 53 -15.73 17.53 -5.11
C LYS A 53 -15.95 18.32 -6.39
N THR A 54 -15.11 18.04 -7.38
CA THR A 54 -15.16 18.70 -8.67
C THR A 54 -15.48 17.67 -9.72
N TYR A 55 -16.46 17.97 -10.56
CA TYR A 55 -16.88 17.08 -11.62
C TYR A 55 -15.75 16.85 -12.63
N ILE A 56 -15.54 15.61 -13.04
CA ILE A 56 -14.58 15.26 -14.06
C ILE A 56 -15.35 14.96 -15.34
N PRO A 57 -15.24 15.81 -16.38
CA PRO A 57 -15.90 15.54 -17.64
C PRO A 57 -15.37 14.28 -18.30
N LYS A 58 -16.19 13.63 -19.10
CA LYS A 58 -15.75 12.43 -19.79
C LYS A 58 -14.57 12.70 -20.72
N ALA A 59 -14.47 13.93 -21.23
CA ALA A 59 -13.34 14.29 -22.06
C ALA A 59 -12.02 14.26 -21.29
N ASN A 60 -12.06 14.35 -19.96
CA ASN A 60 -10.87 14.30 -19.14
C ASN A 60 -10.72 12.94 -18.48
N ARG A 61 -10.84 11.91 -19.28
CA ARG A 61 -10.76 10.53 -18.83
C ARG A 61 -9.40 10.22 -18.22
N THR A 62 -8.35 10.85 -18.71
CA THR A 62 -6.99 10.63 -18.20
C THR A 62 -6.92 10.95 -16.71
N LEU A 63 -7.53 12.04 -16.26
CA LEU A 63 -7.54 12.38 -14.85
C LEU A 63 -8.25 11.30 -14.03
N ALA A 64 -9.40 10.82 -14.52
CA ALA A 64 -10.12 9.77 -13.81
C ALA A 64 -9.29 8.48 -13.72
N GLU A 65 -8.58 8.13 -14.79
CA GLU A 65 -7.73 6.96 -14.80
C GLU A 65 -6.56 7.12 -13.83
N GLN A 66 -5.95 8.30 -13.77
CA GLN A 66 -4.87 8.57 -12.85
C GLN A 66 -5.32 8.47 -11.40
N LEU A 67 -6.52 8.98 -11.10
CA LEU A 67 -7.04 8.89 -9.73
C LEU A 67 -7.42 7.45 -9.38
N ALA A 68 -7.91 6.67 -10.35
CA ALA A 68 -8.18 5.25 -10.12
C ALA A 68 -6.88 4.48 -9.85
N LEU A 69 -5.83 4.78 -10.61
CA LEU A 69 -4.53 4.18 -10.38
C LEU A 69 -4.00 4.57 -9.01
N LYS A 70 -4.18 5.82 -8.61
CA LYS A 70 -3.76 6.28 -7.30
C LYS A 70 -4.43 5.47 -6.20
N LYS A 71 -5.72 5.21 -6.32
CA LYS A 71 -6.43 4.41 -5.33
C LYS A 71 -5.88 3.00 -5.26
N TYR A 72 -5.62 2.40 -6.41
CA TYR A 72 -5.04 1.06 -6.46
C TYR A 72 -3.66 1.04 -5.80
N LEU A 73 -2.81 2.00 -6.12
CA LEU A 73 -1.47 2.05 -5.54
C LEU A 73 -1.50 2.32 -4.04
N GLN A 74 -2.44 3.13 -3.56
CA GLN A 74 -2.60 3.34 -2.12
C GLN A 74 -3.00 2.05 -1.41
N GLN A 75 -3.83 1.22 -2.03
CA GLN A 75 -4.19 -0.06 -1.47
C GLN A 75 -2.98 -1.00 -1.44
N GLN A 76 -2.19 -1.00 -2.51
CA GLN A 76 -0.96 -1.80 -2.55
C GLN A 76 0.04 -1.32 -1.51
N GLU A 77 0.14 -0.02 -1.31
CA GLU A 77 1.00 0.54 -0.27
C GLU A 77 0.60 0.03 1.11
N GLN A 78 -0.69 0.01 1.41
CA GLN A 78 -1.17 -0.48 2.70
C GLN A 78 -0.84 -1.96 2.89
N ILE A 79 -1.02 -2.77 1.85
CA ILE A 79 -0.68 -4.18 1.91
C ILE A 79 0.81 -4.37 2.18
N LEU A 80 1.66 -3.61 1.50
CA LEU A 80 3.10 -3.70 1.70
C LEU A 80 3.52 -3.23 3.08
N LEU A 81 2.86 -2.21 3.62
CA LEU A 81 3.15 -1.76 4.98
C LEU A 81 2.76 -2.81 6.02
N GLN A 82 1.64 -3.49 5.81
CA GLN A 82 1.23 -4.56 6.70
C GLN A 82 2.20 -5.74 6.61
N GLU A 83 2.63 -6.06 5.40
CA GLU A 83 3.61 -7.12 5.19
C GLU A 83 4.94 -6.76 5.85
N GLN A 84 5.35 -5.49 5.73
CA GLN A 84 6.57 -5.02 6.34
C GLN A 84 6.52 -5.16 7.87
N ALA A 85 5.38 -4.85 8.46
CA ALA A 85 5.21 -5.00 9.89
C ALA A 85 5.31 -6.47 10.32
N ALA A 86 4.73 -7.36 9.52
CA ALA A 86 4.79 -8.78 9.80
C ALA A 86 6.22 -9.32 9.66
N ILE A 87 6.95 -8.87 8.64
CA ILE A 87 8.34 -9.26 8.44
C ILE A 87 9.21 -8.77 9.60
N THR A 88 9.00 -7.53 10.01
CA THR A 88 9.75 -6.96 11.14
C THR A 88 9.50 -7.76 12.42
N ALA A 89 8.25 -8.11 12.66
CA ALA A 89 7.92 -8.93 13.82
C ALA A 89 8.56 -10.31 13.74
N SER A 90 8.58 -10.91 12.55
CA SER A 90 9.21 -12.20 12.36
C SER A 90 10.71 -12.16 12.62
N LEU A 91 11.37 -11.10 12.19
CA LEU A 91 12.80 -10.96 12.46
C LEU A 91 13.08 -10.70 13.93
N LYS A 92 12.20 -9.97 14.57
CA LYS A 92 12.38 -9.66 15.97
C LYS A 92 12.30 -10.92 16.83
N TYR A 93 11.48 -11.88 16.44
CA TYR A 93 11.33 -13.11 17.18
C TYR A 93 11.98 -14.29 16.49
N SER A 94 12.98 -14.04 15.69
CA SER A 94 13.66 -15.08 14.96
C SER A 94 14.33 -16.06 15.91
N PRO A 95 14.26 -17.33 15.62
CA PRO A 95 14.91 -18.34 16.47
C PRO A 95 16.39 -18.10 16.63
N ALA A 96 16.98 -17.51 15.65
CA ALA A 96 18.39 -17.30 15.70
C ALA A 96 18.79 -16.43 16.83
N GLY A 97 17.94 -15.61 17.28
CA GLY A 97 18.36 -14.74 18.27
C GLY A 97 17.62 -14.80 19.49
N SER A 98 16.46 -15.14 19.40
CA SER A 98 15.69 -14.79 20.48
C SER A 98 15.32 -15.84 21.34
N LEU A 99 15.51 -17.00 20.91
CA LEU A 99 14.94 -17.90 21.57
C LEU A 99 15.12 -17.87 22.90
N SER A 100 16.13 -17.64 23.13
CA SER A 100 16.35 -17.71 24.33
C SER A 100 15.62 -17.00 25.18
N SER A 101 15.92 -16.64 25.58
CA SER A 101 15.77 -15.95 26.54
C SER A 101 14.63 -15.45 26.86
N ASP A 102 14.35 -14.99 26.19
CA ASP A 102 13.53 -14.05 26.44
C ASP A 102 12.27 -14.39 26.56
N ASP A 103 12.01 -15.45 26.65
CA ASP A 103 10.74 -15.63 26.69
C ASP A 103 10.27 -16.58 27.55
N PRO A 104 10.49 -16.44 28.68
CA PRO A 104 9.90 -17.26 29.64
C PRO A 104 8.44 -17.07 29.65
N HIS A 105 8.08 -15.93 29.40
CA HIS A 105 6.69 -15.70 29.45
C HIS A 105 6.03 -16.15 28.24
N LEU A 106 6.75 -16.65 27.38
CA LEU A 106 6.13 -17.13 26.25
C LEU A 106 5.68 -18.46 26.54
N LEU A 107 5.88 -18.88 27.59
CA LEU A 107 5.45 -20.17 27.92
C LEU A 107 4.01 -20.22 28.25
#